data_60d83ce3173c225cc935b4c8fe9576a3
#
_entry.id   60d83ce3173c225cc935b4c8fe9576a3
#
_cell.length_a   1.000
_cell.length_b   1.000
_cell.length_c   1.000
_cell.angle_alpha   90.00
_cell.angle_beta   90.00
_cell.angle_gamma   90.00
#
_symmetry.space_group_name_H-M   'P 1'
#
loop_
_entity.id
_entity.type
_entity.pdbx_description
1 polymer ?
#
loop_
_entity_poly.entity_id
_entity_poly.type
_entity_poly.pdbx_seq_one_letter_code
_entity_poly.pdbx_strand_id
1 'polypeptide(L)'
;MTVRNLFLLPGDGIGPEAMGEVRKIIAYMNEAKDAGFVTDEGLVGGSAYDAHGAAISDADMAKAMAADAVLFGAVGGPKWDAVPYEVRPEAGLLRLRKDLQLFANLRPAICYPALASASSLKPELVEGLDILIIRELTGGVYFGEPKEIIDIGNGQKRGIDTQVYDTYEIERIGGVAFEMARTRNNRVCSMEKRNVMKSGVLWNQVVTETHKAKYSDVQLEHMLADAGGMQLVRQPKQFDVIVTDNLFGDMLSDVAAMLTGSLGMLPSASLGAPDAKTGKRKALYEPVHGSAPDIAGKGIANPIAMIASFAMCLRYSFGLVTEADAPEKAIANVLDSGIRTGDIMSAGSRQVGTAEMGDAILAEFKALSA
;
A
#
# COMPACT_ATOMS: atom_id res chain seq x y z
N MET A 1 16.19 25.78 -4.25
CA MET A 1 15.08 24.84 -3.96
C MET A 1 15.35 23.48 -4.55
N THR A 2 15.11 22.41 -3.81
CA THR A 2 15.15 21.05 -4.37
C THR A 2 13.84 20.79 -5.08
N VAL A 3 13.87 20.55 -6.40
CA VAL A 3 12.68 20.16 -7.16
C VAL A 3 12.35 18.69 -6.85
N ARG A 4 11.06 18.42 -6.61
CA ARG A 4 10.50 17.08 -6.32
C ARG A 4 9.38 16.79 -7.30
N ASN A 5 9.65 15.89 -8.25
CA ASN A 5 8.70 15.57 -9.32
C ASN A 5 7.75 14.45 -8.88
N LEU A 6 6.46 14.78 -8.78
CA LEU A 6 5.39 13.84 -8.50
C LEU A 6 4.56 13.59 -9.77
N PHE A 7 4.34 12.32 -10.10
CA PHE A 7 3.42 11.95 -11.16
C PHE A 7 2.12 11.42 -10.55
N LEU A 8 1.01 12.07 -10.86
CA LEU A 8 -0.30 11.76 -10.32
C LEU A 8 -1.08 10.90 -11.31
N LEU A 9 -1.58 9.76 -10.84
CA LEU A 9 -2.43 8.83 -11.56
C LEU A 9 -3.72 8.61 -10.77
N PRO A 10 -4.71 9.52 -10.86
CA PRO A 10 -5.95 9.41 -10.10
C PRO A 10 -6.73 8.12 -10.39
N GLY A 11 -6.72 7.65 -11.63
CA GLY A 11 -7.37 6.42 -12.07
C GLY A 11 -8.89 6.52 -12.14
N ASP A 12 -9.58 5.52 -11.56
CA ASP A 12 -11.01 5.28 -11.71
C ASP A 12 -11.77 5.45 -10.38
N GLY A 13 -13.08 5.51 -10.46
CA GLY A 13 -13.97 5.47 -9.31
C GLY A 13 -13.76 6.62 -8.33
N ILE A 14 -13.48 6.27 -7.06
CA ILE A 14 -13.20 7.25 -6.00
C ILE A 14 -11.77 7.81 -6.04
N GLY A 15 -10.88 7.26 -6.87
CA GLY A 15 -9.49 7.71 -6.95
C GLY A 15 -9.32 9.20 -7.22
N PRO A 16 -10.02 9.81 -8.21
CA PRO A 16 -9.98 11.25 -8.46
C PRO A 16 -10.42 12.11 -7.27
N GLU A 17 -11.46 11.69 -6.53
CA GLU A 17 -11.95 12.41 -5.34
C GLU A 17 -10.89 12.40 -4.22
N ALA A 18 -10.34 11.24 -3.90
CA ALA A 18 -9.31 11.11 -2.85
C ALA A 18 -8.01 11.83 -3.23
N MET A 19 -7.58 11.75 -4.50
CA MET A 19 -6.41 12.48 -5.02
C MET A 19 -6.59 14.00 -4.94
N GLY A 20 -7.82 14.48 -5.12
CA GLY A 20 -8.17 15.89 -4.96
C GLY A 20 -7.77 16.45 -3.60
N GLU A 21 -7.95 15.67 -2.54
CA GLU A 21 -7.61 16.08 -1.18
C GLU A 21 -6.08 16.13 -0.94
N VAL A 22 -5.33 15.21 -1.55
CA VAL A 22 -3.85 15.25 -1.52
C VAL A 22 -3.31 16.46 -2.27
N ARG A 23 -3.92 16.86 -3.39
CA ARG A 23 -3.50 18.08 -4.13
C ARG A 23 -3.60 19.33 -3.27
N LYS A 24 -4.62 19.45 -2.40
CA LYS A 24 -4.73 20.58 -1.46
C LYS A 24 -3.55 20.63 -0.48
N ILE A 25 -3.12 19.47 0.02
CA ILE A 25 -1.96 19.36 0.92
C ILE A 25 -0.67 19.74 0.17
N ILE A 26 -0.46 19.22 -1.05
CA ILE A 26 0.70 19.56 -1.90
C ILE A 26 0.76 21.07 -2.17
N ALA A 27 -0.38 21.69 -2.52
CA ALA A 27 -0.46 23.13 -2.75
C ALA A 27 -0.05 23.93 -1.51
N TYR A 28 -0.59 23.57 -0.34
CA TYR A 28 -0.22 24.23 0.92
C TYR A 28 1.27 24.05 1.24
N MET A 29 1.84 22.86 1.05
CA MET A 29 3.27 22.63 1.31
C MET A 29 4.15 23.45 0.37
N ASN A 30 3.75 23.66 -0.88
CA ASN A 30 4.47 24.53 -1.80
C ASN A 30 4.38 26.00 -1.39
N GLU A 31 3.19 26.49 -1.02
CA GLU A 31 2.97 27.89 -0.66
C GLU A 31 3.60 28.27 0.69
N ALA A 32 3.42 27.43 1.72
CA ALA A 32 3.77 27.76 3.09
C ALA A 32 5.12 27.22 3.55
N LYS A 33 5.61 26.13 2.92
CA LYS A 33 6.85 25.41 3.32
C LYS A 33 7.92 25.38 2.24
N ASP A 34 7.65 25.98 1.10
CA ASP A 34 8.59 26.03 -0.05
C ASP A 34 9.08 24.62 -0.47
N ALA A 35 8.16 23.66 -0.44
CA ALA A 35 8.49 22.25 -0.56
C ALA A 35 9.00 21.83 -1.95
N GLY A 36 8.78 22.65 -2.98
CA GLY A 36 9.31 22.46 -4.33
C GLY A 36 8.71 21.27 -5.08
N PHE A 37 7.46 20.86 -4.78
CA PHE A 37 6.77 19.83 -5.54
C PHE A 37 6.32 20.35 -6.89
N VAL A 38 6.68 19.62 -7.95
CA VAL A 38 6.17 19.81 -9.31
C VAL A 38 5.33 18.57 -9.62
N THR A 39 4.07 18.81 -9.97
CA THR A 39 3.12 17.72 -10.27
C THR A 39 2.85 17.67 -11.77
N ASP A 40 2.87 16.48 -12.35
CA ASP A 40 2.32 16.16 -13.68
C ASP A 40 1.26 15.07 -13.49
N GLU A 41 0.35 14.93 -14.44
CA GLU A 41 -0.78 14.02 -14.35
C GLU A 41 -0.92 13.18 -15.60
N GLY A 42 -1.40 11.94 -15.43
CA GLY A 42 -1.68 11.02 -16.51
C GLY A 42 -2.91 10.16 -16.24
N LEU A 43 -3.22 9.30 -17.20
CA LEU A 43 -4.32 8.36 -17.12
C LEU A 43 -3.83 6.95 -16.80
N VAL A 44 -4.60 6.22 -15.98
CA VAL A 44 -4.37 4.81 -15.66
C VAL A 44 -5.70 4.11 -15.44
N GLY A 45 -5.72 2.81 -15.67
CA GLY A 45 -6.91 2.00 -15.46
C GLY A 45 -7.94 2.09 -16.57
N GLY A 46 -9.20 2.09 -16.22
CA GLY A 46 -10.30 2.17 -17.18
C GLY A 46 -10.38 3.50 -17.89
N SER A 47 -10.03 4.59 -17.23
CA SER A 47 -9.95 5.92 -17.85
C SER A 47 -8.89 5.99 -18.95
N ALA A 48 -7.74 5.34 -18.77
CA ALA A 48 -6.71 5.21 -19.79
C ALA A 48 -7.16 4.30 -20.94
N TYR A 49 -7.85 3.19 -20.62
CA TYR A 49 -8.40 2.30 -21.63
C TYR A 49 -9.42 3.02 -22.53
N ASP A 50 -10.31 3.81 -21.95
CA ASP A 50 -11.29 4.59 -22.71
C ASP A 50 -10.63 5.62 -23.65
N ALA A 51 -9.52 6.21 -23.22
CA ALA A 51 -8.80 7.22 -23.99
C ALA A 51 -7.83 6.63 -25.04
N HIS A 52 -7.20 5.50 -24.74
CA HIS A 52 -6.04 5.01 -25.51
C HIS A 52 -6.15 3.52 -25.91
N GLY A 53 -7.15 2.77 -25.43
CA GLY A 53 -7.25 1.33 -25.65
C GLY A 53 -6.24 0.50 -24.84
N ALA A 54 -5.56 1.11 -23.86
CA ALA A 54 -4.59 0.48 -22.98
C ALA A 54 -4.75 0.99 -21.56
N ALA A 55 -4.51 0.14 -20.57
CA ALA A 55 -4.66 0.48 -19.16
C ALA A 55 -3.65 1.54 -18.63
N ILE A 56 -2.61 1.81 -19.38
CA ILE A 56 -1.70 2.96 -19.25
C ILE A 56 -0.99 3.17 -20.59
N SER A 57 -0.87 4.42 -21.04
CA SER A 57 -0.15 4.75 -22.28
C SER A 57 1.37 4.67 -22.09
N ASP A 58 2.12 4.45 -23.20
CA ASP A 58 3.59 4.50 -23.14
C ASP A 58 4.11 5.89 -22.73
N ALA A 59 3.38 6.95 -23.12
CA ALA A 59 3.72 8.31 -22.75
C ALA A 59 3.58 8.53 -21.22
N ASP A 60 2.48 8.06 -20.61
CA ASP A 60 2.29 8.17 -19.17
C ASP A 60 3.24 7.24 -18.40
N MET A 61 3.55 6.07 -18.96
CA MET A 61 4.58 5.19 -18.40
C MET A 61 5.96 5.86 -18.39
N ALA A 62 6.33 6.56 -19.46
CA ALA A 62 7.59 7.30 -19.53
C ALA A 62 7.64 8.44 -18.48
N LYS A 63 6.53 9.15 -18.24
CA LYS A 63 6.42 10.15 -17.17
C LYS A 63 6.57 9.52 -15.78
N ALA A 64 5.90 8.38 -15.53
CA ALA A 64 6.06 7.65 -14.29
C ALA A 64 7.51 7.22 -14.05
N MET A 65 8.20 6.76 -15.09
CA MET A 65 9.63 6.41 -15.03
C MET A 65 10.54 7.62 -14.76
N ALA A 66 10.16 8.82 -15.21
CA ALA A 66 10.95 10.04 -15.02
C ALA A 66 10.71 10.68 -13.64
N ALA A 67 9.56 10.48 -13.03
CA ALA A 67 9.20 11.07 -11.74
C ALA A 67 10.06 10.54 -10.58
N ASP A 68 10.18 11.36 -9.52
CA ASP A 68 10.79 10.92 -8.25
C ASP A 68 9.86 9.97 -7.48
N ALA A 69 8.53 10.16 -7.59
CA ALA A 69 7.52 9.28 -7.02
C ALA A 69 6.21 9.35 -7.81
N VAL A 70 5.45 8.25 -7.78
CA VAL A 70 4.11 8.16 -8.37
C VAL A 70 3.08 8.12 -7.24
N LEU A 71 2.06 8.98 -7.31
CA LEU A 71 0.86 8.88 -6.48
C LEU A 71 -0.27 8.29 -7.32
N PHE A 72 -0.85 7.21 -6.82
CA PHE A 72 -1.84 6.41 -7.54
C PHE A 72 -3.14 6.35 -6.73
N GLY A 73 -4.27 6.62 -7.38
CA GLY A 73 -5.57 6.58 -6.71
C GLY A 73 -6.16 5.17 -6.64
N ALA A 74 -6.93 4.79 -7.65
CA ALA A 74 -7.54 3.46 -7.72
C ALA A 74 -7.84 3.10 -9.18
N VAL A 75 -8.02 1.82 -9.49
CA VAL A 75 -8.39 1.36 -10.83
C VAL A 75 -9.48 0.30 -10.76
N GLY A 76 -10.20 0.13 -11.87
CA GLY A 76 -11.22 -0.91 -12.03
C GLY A 76 -12.64 -0.39 -11.96
N GLY A 77 -13.55 -1.30 -12.29
CA GLY A 77 -15.00 -1.06 -12.25
C GLY A 77 -15.73 -1.93 -13.25
N PRO A 78 -17.05 -2.18 -13.01
CA PRO A 78 -17.82 -3.13 -13.81
C PRO A 78 -17.95 -2.75 -15.30
N LYS A 79 -17.72 -1.47 -15.62
CA LYS A 79 -17.70 -0.98 -17.00
C LYS A 79 -16.69 -1.72 -17.89
N TRP A 80 -15.60 -2.19 -17.32
CA TRP A 80 -14.48 -2.81 -18.04
C TRP A 80 -14.35 -4.33 -17.82
N ASP A 81 -15.34 -4.98 -17.21
CA ASP A 81 -15.32 -6.43 -16.97
C ASP A 81 -15.23 -7.26 -18.26
N ALA A 82 -15.78 -6.73 -19.37
CA ALA A 82 -15.81 -7.38 -20.67
C ALA A 82 -14.59 -7.11 -21.57
N VAL A 83 -13.64 -6.24 -21.15
CA VAL A 83 -12.44 -5.97 -21.97
C VAL A 83 -11.45 -7.15 -21.89
N PRO A 84 -10.58 -7.33 -22.92
CA PRO A 84 -9.56 -8.37 -22.88
C PRO A 84 -8.69 -8.31 -21.62
N TYR A 85 -8.30 -9.48 -21.12
CA TYR A 85 -7.59 -9.59 -19.83
C TYR A 85 -6.31 -8.74 -19.77
N GLU A 86 -5.60 -8.67 -20.90
CA GLU A 86 -4.30 -7.98 -21.02
C GLU A 86 -4.39 -6.45 -20.93
N VAL A 87 -5.59 -5.91 -21.10
CA VAL A 87 -5.85 -4.45 -21.08
C VAL A 87 -6.88 -4.03 -20.03
N ARG A 88 -7.23 -4.93 -19.12
CA ARG A 88 -8.07 -4.60 -17.97
C ARG A 88 -7.44 -3.48 -17.13
N PRO A 89 -8.23 -2.69 -16.41
CA PRO A 89 -7.73 -1.58 -15.60
C PRO A 89 -6.53 -1.93 -14.72
N GLU A 90 -6.54 -3.11 -14.10
CA GLU A 90 -5.49 -3.62 -13.21
C GLU A 90 -4.15 -3.84 -13.93
N ALA A 91 -4.17 -4.08 -15.25
CA ALA A 91 -2.95 -4.26 -16.04
C ALA A 91 -2.05 -3.01 -16.02
N GLY A 92 -2.63 -1.81 -15.88
CA GLY A 92 -1.89 -0.56 -15.73
C GLY A 92 -1.05 -0.53 -14.45
N LEU A 93 -1.63 -0.94 -13.32
CA LEU A 93 -0.93 -1.03 -12.04
C LEU A 93 0.15 -2.12 -12.07
N LEU A 94 -0.15 -3.28 -12.64
CA LEU A 94 0.82 -4.38 -12.77
C LEU A 94 2.02 -3.96 -13.64
N ARG A 95 1.78 -3.23 -14.73
CA ARG A 95 2.83 -2.67 -15.58
C ARG A 95 3.70 -1.67 -14.81
N LEU A 96 3.11 -0.73 -14.07
CA LEU A 96 3.84 0.22 -13.23
C LEU A 96 4.74 -0.50 -12.22
N ARG A 97 4.22 -1.48 -11.50
CA ARG A 97 4.98 -2.27 -10.51
C ARG A 97 6.16 -3.00 -11.15
N LYS A 98 5.94 -3.60 -12.33
CA LYS A 98 6.97 -4.33 -13.07
C LYS A 98 8.04 -3.40 -13.63
N ASP A 99 7.66 -2.37 -14.38
CA ASP A 99 8.60 -1.52 -15.11
C ASP A 99 9.39 -0.60 -14.15
N LEU A 100 8.80 -0.16 -13.04
CA LEU A 100 9.48 0.56 -11.97
C LEU A 100 10.23 -0.38 -11.00
N GLN A 101 10.14 -1.71 -11.17
CA GLN A 101 10.77 -2.74 -10.33
C GLN A 101 10.42 -2.60 -8.83
N LEU A 102 9.15 -2.37 -8.53
CA LEU A 102 8.65 -2.15 -7.17
C LEU A 102 8.45 -3.48 -6.44
N PHE A 103 9.47 -3.97 -5.79
CA PHE A 103 9.43 -5.31 -5.17
C PHE A 103 8.96 -5.32 -3.71
N ALA A 104 9.11 -4.21 -2.98
CA ALA A 104 8.76 -4.13 -1.57
C ALA A 104 7.47 -3.33 -1.37
N ASN A 105 6.37 -4.00 -1.06
CA ASN A 105 5.12 -3.34 -0.74
C ASN A 105 4.94 -3.25 0.77
N LEU A 106 4.91 -2.03 1.28
CA LEU A 106 4.74 -1.68 2.68
C LEU A 106 3.26 -1.37 2.94
N ARG A 107 2.63 -2.14 3.82
CA ARG A 107 1.21 -2.02 4.21
C ARG A 107 1.10 -1.85 5.72
N PRO A 108 1.10 -0.63 6.26
CA PRO A 108 0.86 -0.41 7.67
C PRO A 108 -0.61 -0.67 8.02
N ALA A 109 -0.85 -1.37 9.13
CA ALA A 109 -2.15 -1.57 9.73
C ALA A 109 -2.14 -0.92 11.11
N ILE A 110 -2.62 0.33 11.16
CA ILE A 110 -2.65 1.16 12.36
C ILE A 110 -4.10 1.32 12.82
N CYS A 111 -4.41 0.92 14.05
CA CYS A 111 -5.70 1.18 14.64
C CYS A 111 -5.64 2.45 15.51
N TYR A 112 -6.21 3.52 15.00
CA TYR A 112 -6.34 4.76 15.76
C TYR A 112 -7.23 4.54 16.99
N PRO A 113 -6.87 5.03 18.19
CA PRO A 113 -7.67 4.84 19.41
C PRO A 113 -9.14 5.24 19.22
N ALA A 114 -9.39 6.35 18.53
CA ALA A 114 -10.72 6.85 18.22
C ALA A 114 -11.56 5.89 17.32
N LEU A 115 -10.96 4.91 16.68
CA LEU A 115 -11.60 3.93 15.79
C LEU A 115 -11.60 2.51 16.37
N ALA A 116 -11.05 2.27 17.55
CA ALA A 116 -10.98 0.93 18.13
C ALA A 116 -12.34 0.25 18.24
N SER A 117 -13.41 1.03 18.50
CA SER A 117 -14.79 0.52 18.53
C SER A 117 -15.39 0.19 17.16
N ALA A 118 -14.80 0.67 16.07
CA ALA A 118 -15.23 0.37 14.69
C ALA A 118 -14.60 -0.94 14.16
N SER A 119 -13.61 -1.49 14.84
CA SER A 119 -13.02 -2.79 14.51
C SER A 119 -14.03 -3.92 14.67
N SER A 120 -13.86 -4.99 13.88
CA SER A 120 -14.61 -6.24 14.03
C SER A 120 -14.19 -7.04 15.27
N LEU A 121 -13.06 -6.69 15.88
CA LEU A 121 -12.55 -7.30 17.11
C LEU A 121 -12.88 -6.43 18.33
N LYS A 122 -12.72 -7.02 19.51
CA LYS A 122 -12.85 -6.29 20.76
C LYS A 122 -11.79 -5.19 20.86
N PRO A 123 -12.15 -3.98 21.36
CA PRO A 123 -11.22 -2.83 21.43
C PRO A 123 -9.89 -3.15 22.11
N GLU A 124 -9.90 -3.93 23.19
CA GLU A 124 -8.69 -4.31 23.93
C GLU A 124 -7.66 -5.08 23.08
N LEU A 125 -8.08 -5.73 21.99
CA LEU A 125 -7.20 -6.44 21.07
C LEU A 125 -6.54 -5.52 20.04
N VAL A 126 -7.20 -4.42 19.68
CA VAL A 126 -6.80 -3.57 18.54
C VAL A 126 -6.40 -2.15 18.91
N GLU A 127 -6.81 -1.63 20.05
CA GLU A 127 -6.43 -0.28 20.51
C GLU A 127 -4.91 -0.13 20.57
N GLY A 128 -4.36 0.86 19.85
CA GLY A 128 -2.92 1.08 19.73
C GLY A 128 -2.17 0.05 18.89
N LEU A 129 -2.90 -0.71 18.05
CA LEU A 129 -2.27 -1.63 17.08
C LEU A 129 -1.48 -0.84 16.05
N ASP A 130 -0.24 -1.27 15.81
CA ASP A 130 0.65 -0.75 14.78
C ASP A 130 1.50 -1.90 14.23
N ILE A 131 1.07 -2.48 13.11
CA ILE A 131 1.77 -3.56 12.40
C ILE A 131 2.18 -3.04 11.03
N LEU A 132 3.42 -3.34 10.62
CA LEU A 132 3.87 -3.12 9.25
C LEU A 132 4.01 -4.47 8.53
N ILE A 133 3.18 -4.70 7.51
CA ILE A 133 3.31 -5.87 6.64
C ILE A 133 4.13 -5.49 5.42
N ILE A 134 5.20 -6.25 5.18
CA ILE A 134 6.10 -6.11 4.03
C ILE A 134 5.89 -7.32 3.13
N ARG A 135 5.21 -7.06 2.01
CA ARG A 135 4.87 -8.03 0.97
C ARG A 135 5.90 -7.96 -0.14
N GLU A 136 6.53 -9.08 -0.49
CA GLU A 136 7.24 -9.18 -1.76
C GLU A 136 6.23 -9.08 -2.90
N LEU A 137 6.49 -8.22 -3.91
CA LEU A 137 5.45 -7.80 -4.85
C LEU A 137 5.69 -8.26 -6.29
N THR A 138 6.89 -8.72 -6.64
CA THR A 138 7.31 -8.98 -8.04
C THR A 138 7.59 -10.43 -8.36
N GLY A 139 7.53 -11.31 -7.37
CA GLY A 139 7.71 -12.75 -7.52
C GLY A 139 6.45 -13.56 -7.20
N GLY A 140 6.65 -14.84 -6.97
CA GLY A 140 5.64 -15.77 -6.52
C GLY A 140 4.63 -16.18 -7.60
N VAL A 141 3.46 -16.63 -7.17
CA VAL A 141 2.42 -17.17 -8.03
C VAL A 141 1.79 -16.14 -8.98
N TYR A 142 1.92 -14.84 -8.69
CA TYR A 142 1.37 -13.80 -9.56
C TYR A 142 2.20 -13.58 -10.82
N PHE A 143 3.48 -13.95 -10.81
CA PHE A 143 4.42 -13.73 -11.91
C PHE A 143 5.15 -14.97 -12.37
N GLY A 144 5.02 -16.10 -11.64
CA GLY A 144 5.68 -17.36 -12.01
C GLY A 144 5.09 -18.00 -13.26
N GLU A 145 5.95 -18.63 -14.05
CA GLU A 145 5.59 -19.34 -15.26
C GLU A 145 5.89 -20.86 -15.11
N PRO A 146 5.12 -21.78 -15.73
CA PRO A 146 3.98 -21.52 -16.61
C PRO A 146 2.73 -21.06 -15.84
N LYS A 147 1.92 -20.22 -16.49
CA LYS A 147 0.63 -19.73 -16.00
C LYS A 147 -0.39 -19.86 -17.12
N GLU A 148 -1.19 -20.91 -17.09
CA GLU A 148 -2.03 -21.28 -18.24
C GLU A 148 -3.22 -22.16 -17.88
N ILE A 149 -4.19 -22.21 -18.79
CA ILE A 149 -5.27 -23.20 -18.75
C ILE A 149 -5.12 -24.15 -19.95
N ILE A 150 -4.85 -25.41 -19.68
CA ILE A 150 -4.60 -26.47 -20.68
C ILE A 150 -5.86 -27.32 -20.83
N ASP A 151 -6.28 -27.61 -22.09
CA ASP A 151 -7.27 -28.65 -22.38
C ASP A 151 -6.60 -30.03 -22.24
N ILE A 152 -7.10 -30.86 -21.32
CA ILE A 152 -6.59 -32.21 -21.08
C ILE A 152 -7.49 -33.30 -21.67
N GLY A 153 -8.43 -32.90 -22.56
CA GLY A 153 -9.35 -33.82 -23.25
C GLY A 153 -10.62 -34.15 -22.45
N ASN A 154 -11.57 -34.77 -23.11
CA ASN A 154 -12.86 -35.15 -22.52
C ASN A 154 -13.65 -34.01 -21.89
N GLY A 155 -13.49 -32.79 -22.42
CA GLY A 155 -14.12 -31.59 -21.87
C GLY A 155 -13.54 -31.10 -20.52
N GLN A 156 -12.41 -31.65 -20.09
CA GLN A 156 -11.71 -31.25 -18.85
C GLN A 156 -10.55 -30.32 -19.15
N LYS A 157 -10.31 -29.38 -18.21
CA LYS A 157 -9.21 -28.40 -18.26
C LYS A 157 -8.33 -28.51 -17.03
N ARG A 158 -7.08 -28.12 -17.17
CA ARG A 158 -6.11 -27.98 -16.08
C ARG A 158 -5.67 -26.54 -15.98
N GLY A 159 -5.86 -25.90 -14.82
CA GLY A 159 -5.28 -24.61 -14.50
C GLY A 159 -3.91 -24.80 -13.82
N ILE A 160 -2.92 -24.02 -14.22
CA ILE A 160 -1.56 -24.03 -13.66
C ILE A 160 -1.20 -22.59 -13.30
N ASP A 161 -0.77 -22.38 -12.06
CA ASP A 161 -0.09 -21.19 -11.58
C ASP A 161 1.18 -21.62 -10.84
N THR A 162 2.31 -21.01 -11.13
CA THR A 162 3.62 -21.45 -10.63
C THR A 162 4.14 -20.51 -9.55
N GLN A 163 4.40 -21.05 -8.36
CA GLN A 163 5.03 -20.32 -7.25
C GLN A 163 6.55 -20.40 -7.38
N VAL A 164 7.20 -19.29 -7.75
CA VAL A 164 8.65 -19.20 -7.94
C VAL A 164 9.23 -18.06 -7.14
N TYR A 165 10.32 -18.31 -6.43
CA TYR A 165 11.17 -17.32 -5.80
C TYR A 165 12.63 -17.67 -5.95
N ASP A 166 13.43 -16.68 -6.34
CA ASP A 166 14.88 -16.78 -6.35
C ASP A 166 15.47 -16.23 -5.04
N THR A 167 16.67 -16.68 -4.70
CA THR A 167 17.36 -16.29 -3.46
C THR A 167 17.46 -14.76 -3.31
N TYR A 168 17.82 -14.05 -4.39
CA TYR A 168 17.99 -12.58 -4.35
C TYR A 168 16.70 -11.83 -4.04
N GLU A 169 15.54 -12.37 -4.45
CA GLU A 169 14.22 -11.76 -4.18
C GLU A 169 13.89 -11.83 -2.70
N ILE A 170 14.14 -12.99 -2.10
CA ILE A 170 13.94 -13.21 -0.66
C ILE A 170 14.94 -12.41 0.17
N GLU A 171 16.21 -12.37 -0.25
CA GLU A 171 17.26 -11.61 0.44
C GLU A 171 16.94 -10.12 0.47
N ARG A 172 16.54 -9.53 -0.68
CA ARG A 172 16.24 -8.10 -0.77
C ARG A 172 15.02 -7.70 0.06
N ILE A 173 13.95 -8.50 0.07
CA ILE A 173 12.75 -8.17 0.85
C ILE A 173 12.97 -8.40 2.35
N GLY A 174 13.72 -9.44 2.72
CA GLY A 174 14.16 -9.66 4.11
C GLY A 174 14.98 -8.49 4.63
N GLY A 175 15.92 -7.97 3.81
CA GLY A 175 16.72 -6.78 4.14
C GLY A 175 15.84 -5.56 4.43
N VAL A 176 14.84 -5.28 3.58
CA VAL A 176 13.87 -4.18 3.81
C VAL A 176 13.13 -4.38 5.14
N ALA A 177 12.69 -5.61 5.45
CA ALA A 177 11.96 -5.88 6.68
C ALA A 177 12.83 -5.64 7.94
N PHE A 178 14.07 -6.06 7.92
CA PHE A 178 14.99 -5.83 9.04
C PHE A 178 15.34 -4.35 9.22
N GLU A 179 15.55 -3.63 8.12
CA GLU A 179 15.80 -2.18 8.17
C GLU A 179 14.59 -1.42 8.73
N MET A 180 13.38 -1.78 8.31
CA MET A 180 12.16 -1.17 8.86
C MET A 180 11.99 -1.51 10.35
N ALA A 181 12.26 -2.73 10.77
CA ALA A 181 12.15 -3.13 12.17
C ALA A 181 13.08 -2.32 13.09
N ARG A 182 14.30 -1.97 12.65
CA ARG A 182 15.24 -1.12 13.40
C ARG A 182 14.69 0.28 13.71
N THR A 183 13.77 0.77 12.89
CA THR A 183 13.10 2.07 13.12
C THR A 183 11.82 1.95 13.94
N ARG A 184 11.48 0.73 14.39
CA ARG A 184 10.27 0.37 15.13
C ARG A 184 10.62 -0.40 16.43
N ASN A 185 9.90 -1.47 16.73
CA ASN A 185 10.13 -2.26 17.95
C ASN A 185 11.18 -3.39 17.78
N ASN A 186 11.94 -3.34 16.70
CA ASN A 186 13.08 -4.22 16.40
C ASN A 186 12.72 -5.71 16.33
N ARG A 187 11.51 -6.06 15.85
CA ARG A 187 11.01 -7.43 15.72
C ARG A 187 10.46 -7.70 14.32
N VAL A 188 10.88 -8.84 13.74
CA VAL A 188 10.39 -9.34 12.45
C VAL A 188 9.79 -10.73 12.64
N CYS A 189 8.57 -10.92 12.14
CA CYS A 189 7.95 -12.24 11.96
C CYS A 189 7.93 -12.57 10.47
N SER A 190 8.74 -13.55 10.06
CA SER A 190 8.75 -14.06 8.67
C SER A 190 7.70 -15.14 8.51
N MET A 191 6.73 -14.92 7.60
CA MET A 191 5.62 -15.82 7.37
C MET A 191 5.72 -16.50 6.01
N GLU A 192 5.64 -17.83 5.99
CA GLU A 192 5.74 -18.66 4.78
C GLU A 192 5.07 -20.03 5.00
N LYS A 193 5.12 -20.91 4.01
CA LYS A 193 4.45 -22.21 4.07
C LYS A 193 5.43 -23.39 3.87
N ARG A 194 6.56 -23.40 4.59
CA ARG A 194 7.64 -24.39 4.46
C ARG A 194 7.24 -25.84 4.73
N ASN A 195 6.15 -26.06 5.46
CA ASN A 195 5.70 -27.41 5.75
C ASN A 195 5.11 -28.16 4.52
N VAL A 196 4.75 -27.43 3.44
CA VAL A 196 4.18 -28.03 2.21
C VAL A 196 4.78 -27.44 0.92
N MET A 197 5.45 -26.28 0.95
CA MET A 197 5.98 -25.58 -0.22
C MET A 197 7.50 -25.52 -0.20
N LYS A 198 8.15 -25.93 -1.30
CA LYS A 198 9.61 -25.81 -1.45
C LYS A 198 10.09 -24.36 -1.50
N SER A 199 9.33 -23.47 -2.13
CA SER A 199 9.58 -22.04 -2.09
C SER A 199 9.55 -21.49 -0.66
N GLY A 200 8.65 -21.99 0.20
CA GLY A 200 8.60 -21.65 1.61
C GLY A 200 9.81 -22.17 2.40
N VAL A 201 10.34 -23.33 2.05
CA VAL A 201 11.60 -23.84 2.64
C VAL A 201 12.77 -22.94 2.30
N LEU A 202 12.90 -22.55 1.02
CA LEU A 202 13.93 -21.61 0.57
C LEU A 202 13.78 -20.24 1.24
N TRP A 203 12.54 -19.74 1.33
CA TRP A 203 12.24 -18.49 2.01
C TRP A 203 12.74 -18.47 3.45
N ASN A 204 12.38 -19.49 4.22
CA ASN A 204 12.83 -19.62 5.61
C ASN A 204 14.35 -19.66 5.74
N GLN A 205 15.01 -20.44 4.88
CA GLN A 205 16.46 -20.55 4.86
C GLN A 205 17.11 -19.18 4.56
N VAL A 206 16.75 -18.53 3.47
CA VAL A 206 17.37 -17.27 3.01
C VAL A 206 17.14 -16.14 3.99
N VAL A 207 15.93 -15.98 4.53
CA VAL A 207 15.64 -14.97 5.57
C VAL A 207 16.49 -15.21 6.80
N THR A 208 16.65 -16.48 7.24
CA THR A 208 17.48 -16.83 8.39
C THR A 208 18.97 -16.52 8.14
N GLU A 209 19.48 -16.84 6.95
CA GLU A 209 20.87 -16.58 6.58
C GLU A 209 21.15 -15.08 6.47
N THR A 210 20.25 -14.32 5.84
CA THR A 210 20.31 -12.85 5.74
C THR A 210 20.31 -12.19 7.11
N HIS A 211 19.44 -12.62 8.01
CA HIS A 211 19.39 -12.17 9.39
C HIS A 211 20.73 -12.39 10.12
N LYS A 212 21.23 -13.63 10.09
CA LYS A 212 22.50 -13.96 10.77
C LYS A 212 23.68 -13.17 10.24
N ALA A 213 23.72 -12.91 8.93
CA ALA A 213 24.83 -12.23 8.27
C ALA A 213 24.87 -10.72 8.52
N LYS A 214 23.70 -10.05 8.57
CA LYS A 214 23.62 -8.58 8.48
C LYS A 214 22.73 -7.92 9.53
N TYR A 215 21.85 -8.68 10.20
CA TYR A 215 20.76 -8.13 11.02
C TYR A 215 20.56 -8.88 12.35
N SER A 216 21.64 -9.44 12.90
CA SER A 216 21.60 -10.22 14.15
C SER A 216 21.15 -9.43 15.40
N ASP A 217 21.07 -8.10 15.27
CA ASP A 217 20.54 -7.17 16.28
C ASP A 217 19.01 -7.08 16.28
N VAL A 218 18.34 -7.59 15.23
CA VAL A 218 16.87 -7.62 15.12
C VAL A 218 16.35 -8.96 15.63
N GLN A 219 15.24 -8.97 16.35
CA GLN A 219 14.58 -10.22 16.74
C GLN A 219 13.88 -10.83 15.54
N LEU A 220 14.17 -12.09 15.21
CA LEU A 220 13.54 -12.83 14.12
C LEU A 220 12.75 -14.01 14.65
N GLU A 221 11.50 -14.09 14.25
CA GLU A 221 10.61 -15.24 14.43
C GLU A 221 10.11 -15.74 13.07
N HIS A 222 9.85 -17.04 12.96
CA HIS A 222 9.23 -17.64 11.79
C HIS A 222 7.88 -18.26 12.16
N MET A 223 6.86 -17.99 11.33
CA MET A 223 5.53 -18.51 11.56
C MET A 223 4.95 -19.05 10.22
N LEU A 224 4.20 -20.16 10.27
CA LEU A 224 3.44 -20.59 9.08
C LEU A 224 2.34 -19.58 8.78
N ALA A 225 2.13 -19.25 7.52
CA ALA A 225 1.22 -18.19 7.10
C ALA A 225 -0.23 -18.38 7.59
N ASP A 226 -0.72 -19.63 7.62
CA ASP A 226 -2.03 -19.95 8.18
C ASP A 226 -2.11 -19.72 9.70
N ALA A 227 -1.05 -20.07 10.44
CA ALA A 227 -0.95 -19.74 11.85
C ALA A 227 -0.86 -18.21 12.06
N GLY A 228 -0.14 -17.50 11.18
CA GLY A 228 -0.07 -16.04 11.13
C GLY A 228 -1.45 -15.39 10.99
N GLY A 229 -2.27 -15.88 10.06
CA GLY A 229 -3.66 -15.42 9.90
C GLY A 229 -4.51 -15.62 11.16
N MET A 230 -4.40 -16.77 11.82
CA MET A 230 -5.07 -17.00 13.10
C MET A 230 -4.58 -16.03 14.21
N GLN A 231 -3.27 -15.79 14.29
CA GLN A 231 -2.69 -14.93 15.30
C GLN A 231 -2.97 -13.44 15.04
N LEU A 232 -3.11 -12.98 13.80
CA LEU A 232 -3.58 -11.64 13.49
C LEU A 232 -4.96 -11.36 14.10
N VAL A 233 -5.86 -12.35 14.11
CA VAL A 233 -7.20 -12.21 14.71
C VAL A 233 -7.17 -12.41 16.22
N ARG A 234 -6.34 -13.36 16.73
CA ARG A 234 -6.32 -13.75 18.14
C ARG A 234 -5.51 -12.79 19.01
N GLN A 235 -4.33 -12.39 18.56
CA GLN A 235 -3.35 -11.60 19.33
C GLN A 235 -2.51 -10.70 18.41
N PRO A 236 -3.13 -9.73 17.69
CA PRO A 236 -2.42 -8.94 16.68
C PRO A 236 -1.25 -8.13 17.26
N LYS A 237 -1.33 -7.66 18.49
CA LYS A 237 -0.30 -6.84 19.16
C LYS A 237 1.04 -7.55 19.39
N GLN A 238 1.13 -8.85 19.13
CA GLN A 238 2.42 -9.55 19.17
C GLN A 238 3.32 -9.20 18.00
N PHE A 239 2.75 -8.70 16.88
CA PHE A 239 3.49 -8.38 15.68
C PHE A 239 3.95 -6.92 15.67
N ASP A 240 5.13 -6.68 15.09
CA ASP A 240 5.68 -5.37 14.78
C ASP A 240 5.87 -5.27 13.26
N VAL A 241 6.81 -6.01 12.68
CA VAL A 241 7.00 -6.14 11.24
C VAL A 241 6.73 -7.59 10.83
N ILE A 242 5.90 -7.78 9.81
CA ILE A 242 5.66 -9.07 9.16
C ILE A 242 6.29 -9.00 7.76
N VAL A 243 7.10 -10.00 7.39
CA VAL A 243 7.62 -10.15 6.03
C VAL A 243 7.11 -11.46 5.44
N THR A 244 6.61 -11.41 4.20
CA THR A 244 6.01 -12.57 3.57
C THR A 244 6.02 -12.45 2.04
N ASP A 245 5.71 -13.55 1.36
CA ASP A 245 5.62 -13.64 -0.09
C ASP A 245 4.41 -12.87 -0.65
N ASN A 246 4.29 -12.86 -1.96
CA ASN A 246 3.29 -12.08 -2.66
C ASN A 246 1.85 -12.50 -2.30
N LEU A 247 1.54 -13.80 -2.39
CA LEU A 247 0.18 -14.31 -2.16
C LEU A 247 -0.24 -14.19 -0.69
N PHE A 248 0.60 -14.67 0.22
CA PHE A 248 0.28 -14.58 1.66
C PHE A 248 0.28 -13.13 2.14
N GLY A 249 1.14 -12.27 1.58
CA GLY A 249 1.18 -10.86 1.88
C GLY A 249 -0.10 -10.12 1.51
N ASP A 250 -0.71 -10.48 0.39
CA ASP A 250 -2.02 -9.96 -0.01
C ASP A 250 -3.09 -10.37 1.00
N MET A 251 -3.24 -11.67 1.21
CA MET A 251 -4.27 -12.22 2.10
C MET A 251 -4.12 -11.72 3.55
N LEU A 252 -2.90 -11.75 4.10
CA LEU A 252 -2.66 -11.37 5.49
C LEU A 252 -2.82 -9.87 5.73
N SER A 253 -2.48 -9.03 4.74
CA SER A 253 -2.71 -7.59 4.87
C SER A 253 -4.20 -7.23 4.78
N ASP A 254 -5.00 -7.97 4.02
CA ASP A 254 -6.46 -7.76 3.99
C ASP A 254 -7.11 -8.20 5.31
N VAL A 255 -6.63 -9.29 5.93
CA VAL A 255 -7.03 -9.65 7.30
C VAL A 255 -6.65 -8.54 8.28
N ALA A 256 -5.41 -8.02 8.22
CA ALA A 256 -4.96 -6.95 9.09
C ALA A 256 -5.74 -5.64 8.86
N ALA A 257 -6.18 -5.39 7.62
CA ALA A 257 -7.03 -4.27 7.27
C ALA A 257 -8.33 -4.22 8.09
N MET A 258 -8.97 -5.37 8.28
CA MET A 258 -10.22 -5.46 9.03
C MET A 258 -10.03 -5.18 10.53
N LEU A 259 -8.80 -5.25 11.04
CA LEU A 259 -8.50 -4.89 12.43
C LEU A 259 -8.57 -3.37 12.65
N THR A 260 -8.37 -2.57 11.62
CA THR A 260 -8.35 -1.10 11.68
C THR A 260 -9.71 -0.45 11.48
N GLY A 261 -10.74 -1.22 11.10
CA GLY A 261 -12.12 -0.80 10.95
C GLY A 261 -12.56 -0.44 9.53
N SER A 262 -11.67 -0.01 8.62
CA SER A 262 -12.01 0.29 7.22
C SER A 262 -10.78 0.24 6.32
N LEU A 263 -10.95 -0.26 5.08
CA LEU A 263 -9.96 -0.16 4.01
C LEU A 263 -9.61 1.30 3.66
N GLY A 264 -10.54 2.24 3.86
CA GLY A 264 -10.34 3.67 3.66
C GLY A 264 -9.31 4.32 4.60
N MET A 265 -8.80 3.55 5.58
CA MET A 265 -7.77 3.98 6.52
C MET A 265 -6.36 3.50 6.16
N LEU A 266 -6.20 2.65 5.15
CA LEU A 266 -4.96 1.92 4.91
C LEU A 266 -4.17 2.49 3.74
N PRO A 267 -3.04 3.14 4.01
CA PRO A 267 -2.09 3.53 2.97
C PRO A 267 -1.23 2.35 2.54
N SER A 268 -0.56 2.49 1.40
CA SER A 268 0.54 1.61 1.03
C SER A 268 1.64 2.33 0.25
N ALA A 269 2.83 1.75 0.28
CA ALA A 269 3.99 2.17 -0.51
C ALA A 269 4.59 0.95 -1.21
N SER A 270 4.78 1.04 -2.52
CA SER A 270 5.52 0.06 -3.30
C SER A 270 6.88 0.65 -3.68
N LEU A 271 7.96 0.04 -3.20
CA LEU A 271 9.31 0.57 -3.30
C LEU A 271 10.21 -0.31 -4.16
N GLY A 272 11.00 0.32 -5.02
CA GLY A 272 12.13 -0.30 -5.73
C GLY A 272 13.40 -0.32 -4.91
N ALA A 273 14.45 -0.91 -5.48
CA ALA A 273 15.79 -0.84 -4.88
C ALA A 273 16.34 0.60 -4.91
N PRO A 274 17.12 1.00 -3.90
CA PRO A 274 17.82 2.27 -3.96
C PRO A 274 18.86 2.24 -5.08
N ASP A 275 18.94 3.31 -5.87
CA ASP A 275 20.00 3.50 -6.83
C ASP A 275 21.34 3.64 -6.11
N ALA A 276 22.33 2.89 -6.54
CA ALA A 276 23.62 2.78 -5.85
C ALA A 276 24.41 4.12 -5.79
N LYS A 277 24.13 5.07 -6.69
CA LYS A 277 24.84 6.35 -6.76
C LYS A 277 24.12 7.47 -6.02
N THR A 278 22.80 7.51 -6.12
CA THR A 278 21.97 8.61 -5.61
C THR A 278 21.24 8.27 -4.31
N GLY A 279 21.12 6.98 -3.96
CA GLY A 279 20.29 6.48 -2.87
C GLY A 279 18.78 6.61 -3.11
N LYS A 280 18.36 7.29 -4.20
CA LYS A 280 16.95 7.43 -4.55
C LYS A 280 16.40 6.10 -5.04
N ARG A 281 15.11 5.86 -4.80
CA ARG A 281 14.39 4.67 -5.28
C ARG A 281 13.15 5.07 -6.07
N LYS A 282 12.76 4.26 -7.03
CA LYS A 282 11.44 4.36 -7.64
C LYS A 282 10.40 3.93 -6.63
N ALA A 283 9.28 4.63 -6.60
CA ALA A 283 8.22 4.35 -5.65
C ALA A 283 6.85 4.72 -6.20
N LEU A 284 5.85 3.97 -5.77
CA LEU A 284 4.44 4.22 -6.01
C LEU A 284 3.70 4.15 -4.68
N TYR A 285 2.84 5.13 -4.43
CA TYR A 285 2.06 5.26 -3.22
C TYR A 285 0.57 5.24 -3.55
N GLU A 286 -0.16 4.33 -2.94
CA GLU A 286 -1.57 4.09 -3.25
C GLU A 286 -2.34 3.67 -2.00
N PRO A 287 -3.64 4.02 -1.88
CA PRO A 287 -4.53 3.37 -0.92
C PRO A 287 -4.62 1.86 -1.16
N VAL A 288 -4.89 1.09 -0.12
CA VAL A 288 -5.15 -0.36 -0.27
C VAL A 288 -6.53 -0.63 -0.86
N HIS A 289 -7.50 0.28 -0.65
CA HIS A 289 -8.85 0.15 -1.20
C HIS A 289 -8.88 0.23 -2.74
N GLY A 290 -9.89 -0.39 -3.36
CA GLY A 290 -10.16 -0.29 -4.79
C GLY A 290 -10.91 0.99 -5.20
N SER A 291 -11.46 0.96 -6.39
CA SER A 291 -12.15 2.12 -7.02
C SER A 291 -13.54 2.42 -6.46
N ALA A 292 -14.15 1.50 -5.70
CA ALA A 292 -15.50 1.63 -5.09
C ALA A 292 -16.53 2.29 -6.04
N PRO A 293 -16.83 1.68 -7.17
CA PRO A 293 -17.64 2.29 -8.24
C PRO A 293 -19.06 2.64 -7.81
N ASP A 294 -19.59 1.98 -6.79
CA ASP A 294 -20.90 2.21 -6.19
C ASP A 294 -21.03 3.57 -5.48
N ILE A 295 -19.94 4.13 -5.00
CA ILE A 295 -19.90 5.44 -4.33
C ILE A 295 -19.15 6.52 -5.10
N ALA A 296 -18.58 6.20 -6.27
CA ALA A 296 -17.87 7.15 -7.11
C ALA A 296 -18.72 8.36 -7.51
N GLY A 297 -18.17 9.56 -7.45
CA GLY A 297 -18.84 10.82 -7.79
C GLY A 297 -19.86 11.30 -6.76
N LYS A 298 -20.03 10.59 -5.64
CA LYS A 298 -20.97 10.98 -4.58
C LYS A 298 -20.35 11.88 -3.50
N GLY A 299 -19.04 12.08 -3.51
CA GLY A 299 -18.33 12.90 -2.52
C GLY A 299 -18.40 12.34 -1.09
N ILE A 300 -18.50 11.02 -0.92
CA ILE A 300 -18.62 10.35 0.38
C ILE A 300 -17.48 9.39 0.68
N ALA A 301 -16.54 9.24 -0.25
CA ALA A 301 -15.36 8.38 -0.07
C ALA A 301 -14.45 8.91 1.04
N ASN A 302 -13.80 8.01 1.76
CA ASN A 302 -12.82 8.34 2.78
C ASN A 302 -11.46 8.66 2.12
N PRO A 303 -10.91 9.90 2.23
CA PRO A 303 -9.65 10.27 1.60
C PRO A 303 -8.42 9.93 2.46
N ILE A 304 -8.61 9.45 3.69
CA ILE A 304 -7.53 9.29 4.69
C ILE A 304 -6.42 8.38 4.17
N ALA A 305 -6.77 7.23 3.57
CA ALA A 305 -5.76 6.31 3.04
C ALA A 305 -4.88 6.95 1.96
N MET A 306 -5.42 7.81 1.09
CA MET A 306 -4.66 8.51 0.06
C MET A 306 -3.76 9.59 0.69
N ILE A 307 -4.26 10.34 1.67
CA ILE A 307 -3.48 11.35 2.42
C ILE A 307 -2.33 10.67 3.18
N ALA A 308 -2.60 9.54 3.84
CA ALA A 308 -1.58 8.78 4.55
C ALA A 308 -0.57 8.13 3.58
N SER A 309 -0.99 7.72 2.37
CA SER A 309 -0.08 7.27 1.31
C SER A 309 0.87 8.39 0.87
N PHE A 310 0.37 9.63 0.79
CA PHE A 310 1.22 10.79 0.54
C PHE A 310 2.19 11.05 1.70
N ALA A 311 1.78 10.86 2.96
CA ALA A 311 2.72 10.93 4.09
C ALA A 311 3.84 9.89 3.98
N MET A 312 3.53 8.65 3.55
CA MET A 312 4.54 7.66 3.24
C MET A 312 5.48 8.11 2.09
N CYS A 313 4.95 8.82 1.08
CA CYS A 313 5.76 9.40 0.00
C CYS A 313 6.75 10.44 0.53
N LEU A 314 6.32 11.33 1.42
CA LEU A 314 7.19 12.29 2.08
C LEU A 314 8.33 11.60 2.83
N ARG A 315 8.02 10.56 3.57
CA ARG A 315 8.97 9.79 4.39
C ARG A 315 9.95 9.01 3.55
N TYR A 316 9.48 8.16 2.61
CA TYR A 316 10.31 7.16 1.96
C TYR A 316 10.97 7.63 0.65
N SER A 317 10.35 8.54 -0.11
CA SER A 317 10.95 9.08 -1.33
C SER A 317 11.77 10.35 -1.08
N PHE A 318 11.35 11.18 -0.14
CA PHE A 318 11.96 12.51 0.04
C PHE A 318 12.70 12.69 1.36
N GLY A 319 12.61 11.76 2.31
CA GLY A 319 13.25 11.85 3.61
C GLY A 319 12.71 12.98 4.49
N LEU A 320 11.51 13.49 4.18
CA LEU A 320 10.81 14.56 4.87
C LEU A 320 10.02 13.96 6.05
N VAL A 321 10.72 13.47 7.07
CA VAL A 321 10.12 12.70 8.17
C VAL A 321 9.18 13.58 9.01
N THR A 322 9.59 14.76 9.39
CA THR A 322 8.77 15.70 10.16
C THR A 322 7.51 16.13 9.41
N GLU A 323 7.66 16.37 8.11
CA GLU A 323 6.55 16.71 7.23
C GLU A 323 5.61 15.53 6.97
N ALA A 324 6.08 14.29 7.11
CA ALA A 324 5.27 13.09 7.04
C ALA A 324 4.49 12.85 8.35
N ASP A 325 5.12 13.09 9.50
CA ASP A 325 4.48 12.93 10.82
C ASP A 325 3.31 13.90 11.01
N ALA A 326 3.38 15.09 10.43
CA ALA A 326 2.37 16.13 10.62
C ALA A 326 0.98 15.76 10.04
N PRO A 327 0.82 15.31 8.77
CA PRO A 327 -0.48 14.82 8.28
C PRO A 327 -0.96 13.56 8.99
N GLU A 328 -0.07 12.65 9.41
CA GLU A 328 -0.45 11.47 10.21
C GLU A 328 -1.06 11.90 11.56
N LYS A 329 -0.45 12.86 12.23
CA LYS A 329 -0.97 13.44 13.47
C LYS A 329 -2.26 14.24 13.25
N ALA A 330 -2.36 14.99 12.15
CA ALA A 330 -3.58 15.71 11.79
C ALA A 330 -4.76 14.74 11.60
N ILE A 331 -4.54 13.59 10.93
CA ILE A 331 -5.56 12.53 10.81
C ILE A 331 -6.01 12.07 12.21
N ALA A 332 -5.08 11.76 13.11
CA ALA A 332 -5.40 11.33 14.47
C ALA A 332 -6.24 12.37 15.22
N ASN A 333 -5.83 13.63 15.20
CA ASN A 333 -6.52 14.74 15.89
C ASN A 333 -7.95 14.95 15.32
N VAL A 334 -8.13 14.89 14.00
CA VAL A 334 -9.45 14.99 13.36
C VAL A 334 -10.34 13.83 13.77
N LEU A 335 -9.80 12.62 13.83
CA LEU A 335 -10.55 11.46 14.32
C LEU A 335 -10.90 11.59 15.82
N ASP A 336 -9.99 12.07 16.65
CA ASP A 336 -10.24 12.32 18.08
C ASP A 336 -11.31 13.41 18.32
N SER A 337 -11.45 14.36 17.38
CA SER A 337 -12.53 15.38 17.43
C SER A 337 -13.92 14.84 17.10
N GLY A 338 -14.04 13.56 16.72
CA GLY A 338 -15.32 12.91 16.40
C GLY A 338 -15.80 13.10 14.95
N ILE A 339 -14.97 13.61 14.04
CA ILE A 339 -15.29 13.71 12.61
C ILE A 339 -15.07 12.35 11.94
N ARG A 340 -16.03 11.88 11.11
CA ARG A 340 -16.00 10.57 10.45
C ARG A 340 -16.56 10.63 9.04
N THR A 341 -16.00 9.86 8.14
CA THR A 341 -16.65 9.45 6.90
C THR A 341 -17.61 8.28 7.15
N GLY A 342 -18.48 7.97 6.18
CA GLY A 342 -19.54 6.97 6.36
C GLY A 342 -19.08 5.56 6.71
N ASP A 343 -17.88 5.16 6.23
CA ASP A 343 -17.27 3.85 6.42
C ASP A 343 -16.69 3.62 7.84
N ILE A 344 -16.42 4.71 8.57
CA ILE A 344 -15.82 4.68 9.93
C ILE A 344 -16.74 5.32 10.98
N MET A 345 -18.03 5.40 10.71
CA MET A 345 -19.00 5.99 11.64
C MET A 345 -19.09 5.26 12.97
N SER A 346 -19.21 6.02 14.03
CA SER A 346 -19.46 5.53 15.39
C SER A 346 -20.49 6.40 16.12
N ALA A 347 -21.08 5.87 17.18
CA ALA A 347 -22.06 6.61 17.97
C ALA A 347 -21.46 7.91 18.53
N GLY A 348 -22.20 9.02 18.37
CA GLY A 348 -21.76 10.34 18.86
C GLY A 348 -20.82 11.11 17.93
N SER A 349 -20.42 10.51 16.79
CA SER A 349 -19.56 11.19 15.80
C SER A 349 -20.39 11.96 14.75
N ARG A 350 -19.73 12.93 14.11
CA ARG A 350 -20.30 13.75 13.01
C ARG A 350 -19.86 13.17 11.67
N GLN A 351 -20.83 12.79 10.86
CA GLN A 351 -20.57 12.32 9.50
C GLN A 351 -20.25 13.46 8.56
N VAL A 352 -19.22 13.29 7.72
CA VAL A 352 -18.79 14.23 6.70
C VAL A 352 -18.52 13.52 5.37
N GLY A 353 -18.48 14.28 4.29
CA GLY A 353 -18.05 13.79 2.98
C GLY A 353 -16.55 13.88 2.76
N THR A 354 -16.11 13.47 1.56
CA THR A 354 -14.68 13.42 1.14
C THR A 354 -13.98 14.77 1.31
N ALA A 355 -14.56 15.82 0.72
CA ALA A 355 -13.97 17.17 0.74
C ALA A 355 -13.91 17.74 2.16
N GLU A 356 -14.97 17.59 2.96
CA GLU A 356 -15.01 18.10 4.32
C GLU A 356 -14.01 17.38 5.24
N MET A 357 -13.81 16.07 5.06
CA MET A 357 -12.77 15.31 5.77
C MET A 357 -11.37 15.81 5.38
N GLY A 358 -11.10 15.97 4.08
CA GLY A 358 -9.82 16.49 3.60
C GLY A 358 -9.53 17.91 4.08
N ASP A 359 -10.55 18.79 4.08
CA ASP A 359 -10.42 20.17 4.57
C ASP A 359 -10.14 20.20 6.09
N ALA A 360 -10.78 19.33 6.87
CA ALA A 360 -10.52 19.21 8.31
C ALA A 360 -9.08 18.75 8.59
N ILE A 361 -8.58 17.75 7.85
CA ILE A 361 -7.20 17.28 7.97
C ILE A 361 -6.21 18.36 7.55
N LEU A 362 -6.49 19.09 6.46
CA LEU A 362 -5.63 20.20 6.01
C LEU A 362 -5.60 21.35 7.04
N ALA A 363 -6.74 21.68 7.66
CA ALA A 363 -6.80 22.72 8.70
C ALA A 363 -5.94 22.34 9.91
N GLU A 364 -6.05 21.09 10.36
CA GLU A 364 -5.25 20.57 11.47
C GLU A 364 -3.76 20.49 11.10
N PHE A 365 -3.44 20.04 9.88
CA PHE A 365 -2.07 20.04 9.37
C PHE A 365 -1.44 21.43 9.36
N LYS A 366 -2.20 22.45 8.95
CA LYS A 366 -1.76 23.87 9.03
C LYS A 366 -1.45 24.29 10.46
N ALA A 367 -2.33 23.95 11.40
CA ALA A 367 -2.16 24.28 12.82
C ALA A 367 -0.91 23.62 13.45
N LEU A 368 -0.65 22.35 13.09
CA LEU A 368 0.55 21.62 13.54
C LEU A 368 1.85 22.11 12.89
N SER A 369 1.74 22.80 11.77
CA SER A 369 2.89 23.25 10.96
C SER A 369 3.21 24.73 11.14
N ALA A 370 2.37 25.50 11.87
CA ALA A 370 2.59 26.91 12.21
C ALA A 370 3.63 27.04 13.31
#